data_3984ee37a0fe45d1cc92838741f4a25d
#
_entry.id   3984ee37a0fe45d1cc92838741f4a25d
#
_cell.length_a   1.000
_cell.length_b   1.000
_cell.length_c   1.000
_cell.angle_alpha   90.00
_cell.angle_beta   90.00
_cell.angle_gamma   90.00
#
_symmetry.space_group_name_H-M   'P 1'
#
loop_
_entity.id
_entity.type
_entity.pdbx_description
1 polymer ?
#
loop_
_entity_poly.entity_id
_entity_poly.type
_entity_poly.pdbx_seq_one_letter_code
_entity_poly.pdbx_strand_id
1 'polypeptide(L)'
;AEPEDLSGTLRLLLVAGIHAGEIEGKDAGIMLLRDLTNNEGHRWPFPGTSLAFVPIFNLDGHERSSRFNRINQNGPDNMGWRGTSQRYNLNRDFLKADTPEMRALLGLWNQFDPHLVYDSHTTDGADYQYDLTWHLEQFDLLDAGLRKWQRRFFED
;
A
#
# COMPACT_ATOMS: atom_id res chain seq x y z
N ALA A 1 4.21 -24.87 -2.44
CA ALA A 1 3.13 -24.88 -1.45
C ALA A 1 1.83 -24.69 -2.22
N GLU A 2 0.82 -25.49 -1.91
CA GLU A 2 -0.52 -25.27 -2.43
C GLU A 2 -1.06 -23.94 -1.86
N PRO A 3 -1.86 -23.19 -2.62
CA PRO A 3 -2.49 -21.99 -2.10
C PRO A 3 -3.36 -22.36 -0.89
N GLU A 4 -3.19 -21.67 0.21
CA GLU A 4 -4.04 -21.83 1.39
C GLU A 4 -5.49 -21.49 1.01
N ASP A 5 -6.45 -22.30 1.45
CA ASP A 5 -7.87 -22.01 1.24
C ASP A 5 -8.26 -20.81 2.12
N LEU A 6 -8.40 -19.67 1.50
CA LEU A 6 -8.81 -18.40 2.12
C LEU A 6 -10.32 -18.17 2.06
N SER A 7 -11.10 -19.19 1.69
CA SER A 7 -12.57 -19.07 1.64
C SER A 7 -13.12 -18.72 3.02
N GLY A 8 -13.99 -17.72 3.08
CA GLY A 8 -14.60 -17.25 4.33
C GLY A 8 -13.76 -16.29 5.18
N THR A 9 -12.55 -15.90 4.73
CA THR A 9 -11.77 -14.83 5.38
C THR A 9 -11.92 -13.49 4.65
N LEU A 10 -11.83 -12.39 5.39
CA LEU A 10 -11.64 -11.08 4.78
C LEU A 10 -10.19 -10.96 4.32
N ARG A 11 -9.99 -10.56 3.07
CA ARG A 11 -8.66 -10.44 2.47
C ARG A 11 -8.28 -8.97 2.31
N LEU A 12 -7.15 -8.61 2.92
CA LEU A 12 -6.58 -7.26 2.89
C LEU A 12 -5.32 -7.29 2.05
N LEU A 13 -5.20 -6.39 1.09
CA LEU A 13 -3.97 -6.16 0.33
C LEU A 13 -3.38 -4.81 0.75
N LEU A 14 -2.22 -4.84 1.36
CA LEU A 14 -1.44 -3.65 1.68
C LEU A 14 -0.33 -3.49 0.65
N VAL A 15 -0.29 -2.35 -0.01
CA VAL A 15 0.77 -1.95 -0.95
C VAL A 15 1.49 -0.75 -0.37
N ALA A 16 2.82 -0.83 -0.28
CA ALA A 16 3.67 0.27 0.13
C ALA A 16 4.79 0.50 -0.88
N GLY A 17 5.32 1.72 -0.91
CA GLY A 17 6.46 2.07 -1.73
C GLY A 17 6.19 2.07 -3.23
N ILE A 18 4.97 2.37 -3.69
CA ILE A 18 4.71 2.68 -5.11
C ILE A 18 5.52 3.90 -5.56
N HIS A 19 5.68 4.86 -4.65
CA HIS A 19 6.71 5.87 -4.73
C HIS A 19 7.79 5.55 -3.67
N ALA A 20 8.93 5.11 -4.11
CA ALA A 20 9.93 4.47 -3.24
C ALA A 20 10.49 5.35 -2.12
N GLY A 21 10.40 6.67 -2.24
CA GLY A 21 10.81 7.62 -1.19
C GLY A 21 9.76 7.81 -0.08
N GLU A 22 8.57 7.22 -0.21
CA GLU A 22 7.48 7.27 0.77
C GLU A 22 7.55 6.00 1.61
N ILE A 23 8.32 6.06 2.72
CA ILE A 23 8.76 4.86 3.44
C ILE A 23 7.85 4.43 4.58
N GLU A 24 6.93 5.27 5.02
CA GLU A 24 6.14 5.11 6.24
C GLU A 24 5.34 3.81 6.24
N GLY A 25 4.64 3.51 5.14
CA GLY A 25 3.87 2.28 5.01
C GLY A 25 4.74 1.02 4.96
N LYS A 26 5.93 1.11 4.34
CA LYS A 26 6.92 0.03 4.33
C LYS A 26 7.40 -0.25 5.76
N ASP A 27 7.85 0.77 6.46
CA ASP A 27 8.46 0.63 7.77
C ASP A 27 7.42 0.17 8.81
N ALA A 28 6.23 0.78 8.82
CA ALA A 28 5.13 0.35 9.69
C ALA A 28 4.70 -1.10 9.43
N GLY A 29 4.58 -1.50 8.16
CA GLY A 29 4.20 -2.87 7.80
C GLY A 29 5.26 -3.90 8.19
N ILE A 30 6.56 -3.59 8.02
CA ILE A 30 7.65 -4.47 8.46
C ILE A 30 7.68 -4.56 9.99
N MET A 31 7.48 -3.44 10.70
CA MET A 31 7.35 -3.46 12.16
C MET A 31 6.20 -4.33 12.63
N LEU A 32 5.03 -4.22 12.00
CA LEU A 32 3.88 -5.08 12.29
C LEU A 32 4.24 -6.57 12.10
N LEU A 33 4.84 -6.94 10.99
CA LEU A 33 5.26 -8.32 10.72
C LEU A 33 6.27 -8.82 11.76
N ARG A 34 7.26 -8.00 12.13
CA ARG A 34 8.22 -8.32 13.18
C ARG A 34 7.51 -8.62 14.50
N ASP A 35 6.58 -7.75 14.90
CA ASP A 35 5.88 -7.89 16.18
C ASP A 35 4.98 -9.13 16.21
N LEU A 36 4.36 -9.47 15.08
CA LEU A 36 3.56 -10.69 14.94
C LEU A 36 4.39 -11.98 14.94
N THR A 37 5.65 -11.92 14.50
CA THR A 37 6.51 -13.11 14.37
C THR A 37 7.38 -13.36 15.59
N ASN A 38 7.66 -12.37 16.44
CA ASN A 38 8.55 -12.49 17.59
C ASN A 38 7.95 -13.20 18.80
N ASN A 39 6.78 -13.82 18.71
CA ASN A 39 6.13 -14.60 19.78
C ASN A 39 5.95 -13.89 21.13
N GLU A 40 6.08 -12.57 21.20
CA GLU A 40 5.95 -11.79 22.42
C GLU A 40 4.48 -11.54 22.85
N GLY A 41 3.60 -12.46 22.47
CA GLY A 41 2.16 -12.36 22.80
C GLY A 41 1.36 -11.50 21.83
N HIS A 42 1.98 -10.93 20.83
CA HIS A 42 1.26 -10.21 19.77
C HIS A 42 0.51 -11.21 18.89
N ARG A 43 -0.78 -11.01 18.78
CA ARG A 43 -1.63 -11.77 17.87
C ARG A 43 -2.08 -10.88 16.74
N TRP A 44 -2.34 -11.46 15.59
CA TRP A 44 -2.99 -10.76 14.49
C TRP A 44 -4.24 -10.04 15.02
N PRO A 45 -4.32 -8.70 14.92
CA PRO A 45 -5.37 -7.91 15.58
C PRO A 45 -6.75 -8.07 14.94
N PHE A 46 -6.82 -8.69 13.76
CA PHE A 46 -8.05 -8.84 12.99
C PHE A 46 -8.39 -10.33 12.75
N PRO A 47 -9.03 -11.02 13.73
CA PRO A 47 -9.43 -12.41 13.55
C PRO A 47 -10.32 -12.59 12.31
N GLY A 48 -10.13 -13.68 11.59
CA GLY A 48 -10.89 -13.95 10.36
C GLY A 48 -10.48 -13.11 9.16
N THR A 49 -9.32 -12.47 9.21
CA THR A 49 -8.74 -11.75 8.07
C THR A 49 -7.41 -12.35 7.64
N SER A 50 -7.10 -12.22 6.36
CA SER A 50 -5.80 -12.56 5.77
C SER A 50 -5.18 -11.30 5.17
N LEU A 51 -3.87 -11.16 5.31
CA LEU A 51 -3.11 -10.03 4.79
C LEU A 51 -2.12 -10.49 3.73
N ALA A 52 -2.19 -9.89 2.55
CA ALA A 52 -1.09 -9.85 1.60
C ALA A 52 -0.41 -8.48 1.72
N PHE A 53 0.91 -8.47 1.86
CA PHE A 53 1.69 -7.24 2.00
C PHE A 53 2.78 -7.14 0.94
N VAL A 54 2.77 -6.06 0.17
CA VAL A 54 3.81 -5.67 -0.78
C VAL A 54 4.59 -4.51 -0.15
N PRO A 55 5.71 -4.77 0.52
CA PRO A 55 6.42 -3.74 1.30
C PRO A 55 7.15 -2.71 0.43
N ILE A 56 7.62 -3.10 -0.74
CA ILE A 56 8.40 -2.25 -1.64
C ILE A 56 7.95 -2.54 -3.07
N PHE A 57 6.91 -1.84 -3.52
CA PHE A 57 6.39 -2.09 -4.86
C PHE A 57 7.35 -1.58 -5.96
N ASN A 58 7.92 -0.39 -5.79
CA ASN A 58 8.91 0.18 -6.70
C ASN A 58 10.33 -0.14 -6.22
N LEU A 59 10.78 -1.37 -6.42
CA LEU A 59 12.11 -1.81 -5.99
C LEU A 59 13.23 -1.02 -6.67
N ASP A 60 13.13 -0.76 -7.96
CA ASP A 60 14.13 0.01 -8.71
C ASP A 60 14.32 1.42 -8.12
N GLY A 61 13.21 2.07 -7.80
CA GLY A 61 13.25 3.38 -7.17
C GLY A 61 13.80 3.33 -5.75
N HIS A 62 13.55 2.25 -5.01
CA HIS A 62 14.09 2.04 -3.67
C HIS A 62 15.61 1.89 -3.69
N GLU A 63 16.15 1.08 -4.59
CA GLU A 63 17.60 0.89 -4.75
C GLU A 63 18.32 2.15 -5.27
N ARG A 64 17.60 3.03 -5.92
CA ARG A 64 18.11 4.32 -6.39
C ARG A 64 17.88 5.44 -5.38
N SER A 65 18.40 5.29 -4.18
CA SER A 65 18.26 6.28 -3.12
C SER A 65 19.24 7.45 -3.28
N SER A 66 18.80 8.65 -2.88
CA SER A 66 19.61 9.87 -2.82
C SER A 66 18.94 10.91 -1.93
N ARG A 67 19.72 11.78 -1.32
CA ARG A 67 19.22 12.93 -0.56
C ARG A 67 18.46 13.96 -1.40
N PHE A 68 18.52 13.87 -2.72
CA PHE A 68 17.92 14.85 -3.63
C PHE A 68 16.68 14.33 -4.35
N ASN A 69 16.24 13.10 -4.08
CA ASN A 69 15.16 12.49 -4.84
C ASN A 69 13.76 13.05 -4.50
N ARG A 70 13.59 13.60 -3.30
CA ARG A 70 12.29 14.08 -2.77
C ARG A 70 12.49 15.40 -2.03
N ILE A 71 12.75 16.46 -2.76
CA ILE A 71 13.04 17.80 -2.20
C ILE A 71 11.85 18.43 -1.45
N ASN A 72 10.66 17.90 -1.63
CA ASN A 72 9.42 18.33 -0.99
C ASN A 72 9.06 17.53 0.27
N GLN A 73 9.96 16.68 0.78
CA GLN A 73 9.77 15.89 1.99
C GLN A 73 10.88 16.13 3.00
N ASN A 74 10.56 16.04 4.29
CA ASN A 74 11.46 16.35 5.39
C ASN A 74 12.40 15.21 5.81
N GLY A 75 12.32 14.06 5.23
CA GLY A 75 13.16 12.90 5.55
C GLY A 75 12.72 11.68 4.81
N PRO A 76 13.42 10.58 4.92
CA PRO A 76 14.76 10.41 5.49
C PRO A 76 15.86 11.10 4.68
N ASP A 77 17.11 11.12 5.20
CA ASP A 77 18.28 11.74 4.52
C ASP A 77 18.53 11.18 3.12
N ASN A 78 18.32 9.89 2.95
CA ASN A 78 18.36 9.23 1.64
C ASN A 78 16.99 8.64 1.33
N MET A 79 16.39 9.13 0.28
CA MET A 79 15.05 8.74 -0.16
C MET A 79 15.09 8.05 -1.53
N GLY A 80 14.22 7.09 -1.73
CA GLY A 80 14.06 6.40 -3.01
C GLY A 80 13.57 7.33 -4.12
N TRP A 81 13.79 6.90 -5.36
CA TRP A 81 13.33 7.60 -6.55
C TRP A 81 11.86 7.32 -6.83
N ARG A 82 11.11 8.33 -7.30
CA ARG A 82 9.67 8.21 -7.55
C ARG A 82 9.30 7.21 -8.64
N GLY A 83 10.09 7.13 -9.70
CA GLY A 83 9.85 6.26 -10.84
C GLY A 83 10.65 4.96 -10.82
N THR A 84 10.36 4.07 -11.76
CA THR A 84 11.14 2.86 -12.01
C THR A 84 12.47 3.19 -12.73
N SER A 85 13.30 2.18 -12.97
CA SER A 85 14.53 2.31 -13.80
C SER A 85 14.22 2.82 -15.21
N GLN A 86 13.05 2.50 -15.74
CA GLN A 86 12.56 2.98 -17.03
C GLN A 86 11.85 4.34 -16.96
N ARG A 87 11.84 4.98 -15.79
CA ARG A 87 11.22 6.28 -15.51
C ARG A 87 9.69 6.30 -15.56
N TYR A 88 9.05 5.16 -15.44
CA TYR A 88 7.60 5.09 -15.27
C TYR A 88 7.19 5.43 -13.84
N ASN A 89 6.09 6.15 -13.70
CA ASN A 89 5.40 6.32 -12.44
C ASN A 89 4.35 5.22 -12.30
N LEU A 90 4.60 4.24 -11.42
CA LEU A 90 3.70 3.11 -11.23
C LEU A 90 2.29 3.53 -10.80
N ASN A 91 2.18 4.63 -10.04
CA ASN A 91 0.88 5.21 -9.66
C ASN A 91 0.14 5.94 -10.80
N ARG A 92 0.56 5.75 -12.04
CA ARG A 92 -0.13 6.20 -13.26
C ARG A 92 -0.33 5.05 -14.25
N ASP A 93 -0.08 3.82 -13.81
CA ASP A 93 -0.04 2.66 -14.68
C ASP A 93 -1.16 1.63 -14.44
N PHE A 94 -2.01 1.82 -13.42
CA PHE A 94 -3.08 0.88 -13.07
C PHE A 94 -4.03 0.55 -14.24
N LEU A 95 -4.36 1.55 -15.07
CA LEU A 95 -5.25 1.34 -16.22
C LEU A 95 -4.53 0.75 -17.44
N LYS A 96 -3.26 1.10 -17.64
CA LYS A 96 -2.52 0.71 -18.84
C LYS A 96 -1.77 -0.60 -18.66
N ALA A 97 -1.24 -0.82 -17.44
CA ALA A 97 -0.41 -1.97 -17.10
C ALA A 97 0.77 -2.15 -18.09
N ASP A 98 1.41 -1.03 -18.45
CA ASP A 98 2.55 -1.02 -19.38
C ASP A 98 3.80 -1.65 -18.74
N THR A 99 3.95 -1.48 -17.41
CA THR A 99 5.12 -1.98 -16.68
C THR A 99 4.96 -3.43 -16.21
N PRO A 100 6.06 -4.20 -16.15
CA PRO A 100 6.01 -5.56 -15.62
C PRO A 100 5.61 -5.57 -14.13
N GLU A 101 6.01 -4.58 -13.35
CA GLU A 101 5.66 -4.43 -11.94
C GLU A 101 4.14 -4.30 -11.77
N MET A 102 3.50 -3.44 -12.55
CA MET A 102 2.05 -3.27 -12.48
C MET A 102 1.31 -4.54 -12.91
N ARG A 103 1.77 -5.21 -13.96
CA ARG A 103 1.19 -6.51 -14.36
C ARG A 103 1.32 -7.55 -13.25
N ALA A 104 2.45 -7.58 -12.54
CA ALA A 104 2.64 -8.49 -11.41
C ALA A 104 1.70 -8.15 -10.25
N LEU A 105 1.53 -6.87 -9.91
CA LEU A 105 0.59 -6.44 -8.86
C LEU A 105 -0.85 -6.81 -9.22
N LEU A 106 -1.29 -6.55 -10.45
CA LEU A 106 -2.63 -6.91 -10.92
C LEU A 106 -2.83 -8.44 -10.95
N GLY A 107 -1.78 -9.20 -11.25
CA GLY A 107 -1.79 -10.66 -11.14
C GLY A 107 -1.98 -11.13 -9.70
N LEU A 108 -1.24 -10.57 -8.75
CA LEU A 108 -1.43 -10.82 -7.33
C LEU A 108 -2.85 -10.43 -6.87
N TRP A 109 -3.32 -9.27 -7.29
CA TRP A 109 -4.67 -8.79 -6.97
C TRP A 109 -5.75 -9.78 -7.43
N ASN A 110 -5.68 -10.21 -8.69
CA ASN A 110 -6.62 -11.19 -9.23
C ASN A 110 -6.54 -12.57 -8.54
N GLN A 111 -5.35 -13.00 -8.15
CA GLN A 111 -5.16 -14.28 -7.45
C GLN A 111 -5.61 -14.21 -5.99
N PHE A 112 -5.27 -13.14 -5.30
CA PHE A 112 -5.60 -12.97 -3.87
C PHE A 112 -7.06 -12.53 -3.68
N ASP A 113 -7.65 -11.85 -4.66
CA ASP A 113 -9.03 -11.34 -4.67
C ASP A 113 -9.36 -10.54 -3.40
N PRO A 114 -8.67 -9.41 -3.12
CA PRO A 114 -8.81 -8.68 -1.89
C PRO A 114 -10.18 -8.00 -1.77
N HIS A 115 -10.73 -7.97 -0.56
CA HIS A 115 -11.94 -7.22 -0.23
C HIS A 115 -11.62 -5.73 0.05
N LEU A 116 -10.42 -5.45 0.54
CA LEU A 116 -9.93 -4.11 0.79
C LEU A 116 -8.48 -3.99 0.35
N VAL A 117 -8.18 -2.91 -0.33
CA VAL A 117 -6.82 -2.54 -0.72
C VAL A 117 -6.44 -1.26 0.00
N TYR A 118 -5.28 -1.27 0.65
CA TYR A 118 -4.67 -0.10 1.26
C TYR A 118 -3.39 0.23 0.50
N ASP A 119 -3.36 1.40 -0.14
CA ASP A 119 -2.18 1.94 -0.83
C ASP A 119 -1.57 3.05 0.02
N SER A 120 -0.35 2.81 0.53
CA SER A 120 0.31 3.72 1.45
C SER A 120 1.11 4.78 0.72
N HIS A 121 0.79 6.03 1.04
CA HIS A 121 1.46 7.23 0.53
C HIS A 121 1.87 8.17 1.65
N THR A 122 2.60 9.23 1.28
CA THR A 122 2.81 10.41 2.12
C THR A 122 2.14 11.64 1.52
N THR A 123 2.11 12.71 2.29
CA THR A 123 1.45 13.97 1.92
C THR A 123 2.27 14.85 0.97
N ASP A 124 3.39 14.33 0.43
CA ASP A 124 4.32 15.10 -0.41
C ASP A 124 4.81 16.41 0.22
N GLY A 125 4.99 16.41 1.55
CA GLY A 125 5.47 17.55 2.34
C GLY A 125 4.37 18.50 2.81
N ALA A 126 3.10 18.21 2.54
CA ALA A 126 2.00 18.97 3.13
C ALA A 126 1.90 18.69 4.63
N ASP A 127 1.85 19.77 5.41
CA ASP A 127 1.72 19.71 6.87
C ASP A 127 0.23 19.77 7.25
N TYR A 128 -0.34 18.59 7.50
CA TYR A 128 -1.72 18.45 7.94
C TYR A 128 -1.82 18.44 9.46
N GLN A 129 -2.98 18.80 9.98
CA GLN A 129 -3.27 18.76 11.42
C GLN A 129 -3.25 17.33 11.98
N TYR A 130 -3.50 16.32 11.15
CA TYR A 130 -3.61 14.92 11.56
C TYR A 130 -2.36 14.15 11.14
N ASP A 131 -1.87 13.27 12.02
CA ASP A 131 -0.73 12.40 11.78
C ASP A 131 -1.02 11.38 10.65
N LEU A 132 -2.29 10.96 10.53
CA LEU A 132 -2.77 10.07 9.50
C LEU A 132 -3.92 10.72 8.73
N THR A 133 -3.79 10.76 7.42
CA THR A 133 -4.87 11.16 6.51
C THR A 133 -5.21 10.01 5.59
N TRP A 134 -6.44 9.98 5.10
CA TRP A 134 -6.90 8.93 4.20
C TRP A 134 -7.72 9.53 3.06
N HIS A 135 -7.77 8.79 1.96
CA HIS A 135 -8.57 9.11 0.79
C HIS A 135 -9.27 7.84 0.31
N LEU A 136 -10.54 7.97 -0.04
CA LEU A 136 -11.33 6.91 -0.65
C LEU A 136 -11.69 7.25 -2.08
N GLU A 137 -12.08 6.22 -2.85
CA GLU A 137 -12.64 6.40 -4.18
C GLU A 137 -13.86 7.33 -4.13
N GLN A 138 -14.06 8.12 -5.17
CA GLN A 138 -15.16 9.08 -5.24
C GLN A 138 -16.50 8.36 -5.20
N PHE A 139 -17.39 8.82 -4.32
CA PHE A 139 -18.68 8.20 -4.07
C PHE A 139 -19.54 8.04 -5.32
N ASP A 140 -19.45 8.95 -6.27
CA ASP A 140 -20.30 8.94 -7.47
C ASP A 140 -19.93 7.83 -8.47
N LEU A 141 -18.74 7.26 -8.36
CA LEU A 141 -18.25 6.15 -9.20
C LEU A 141 -18.59 4.77 -8.63
N LEU A 142 -19.10 4.72 -7.39
CA LEU A 142 -19.36 3.48 -6.67
C LEU A 142 -20.82 3.05 -6.80
N ASP A 143 -21.06 1.74 -6.74
CA ASP A 143 -22.42 1.24 -6.55
C ASP A 143 -23.02 1.69 -5.21
N ALA A 144 -24.36 1.63 -5.10
CA ALA A 144 -25.09 2.14 -3.94
C ALA A 144 -24.74 1.40 -2.63
N GLY A 145 -24.44 0.10 -2.70
CA GLY A 145 -24.07 -0.72 -1.54
C GLY A 145 -22.69 -0.32 -0.99
N LEU A 146 -21.71 -0.16 -1.88
CA LEU A 146 -20.36 0.23 -1.51
C LEU A 146 -20.31 1.67 -0.96
N ARG A 147 -21.06 2.61 -1.57
CA ARG A 147 -21.23 3.98 -1.04
C ARG A 147 -21.77 3.99 0.38
N LYS A 148 -22.83 3.19 0.63
CA LYS A 148 -23.43 3.09 1.96
C LYS A 148 -22.45 2.52 2.98
N TRP A 149 -21.68 1.50 2.58
CA TRP A 149 -20.64 0.91 3.43
C TRP A 149 -19.54 1.90 3.76
N GLN A 150 -19.01 2.63 2.77
CA GLN A 150 -17.97 3.62 2.99
C GLN A 150 -18.42 4.74 3.95
N ARG A 151 -19.61 5.30 3.76
CA ARG A 151 -20.13 6.32 4.66
C ARG A 151 -20.21 5.83 6.10
N ARG A 152 -20.79 4.66 6.30
CA ARG A 152 -20.89 4.08 7.64
C ARG A 152 -19.54 3.80 8.29
N PHE A 153 -18.52 3.48 7.53
CA PHE A 153 -17.21 3.06 8.05
C PHE A 153 -16.27 4.23 8.31
N PHE A 154 -16.41 5.32 7.56
CA PHE A 154 -15.44 6.43 7.58
C PHE A 154 -16.02 7.79 7.97
N GLU A 155 -17.33 7.98 7.97
CA GLU A 155 -17.96 9.26 8.29
C GLU A 155 -18.70 9.25 9.65
N ASP A 156 -19.08 8.07 10.19
CA ASP A 156 -19.71 7.86 11.49
C ASP A 156 -18.62 7.54 12.57
#